data_ad58843c98faf5950af4c213c0473b31
#
_entry.id   ad58843c98faf5950af4c213c0473b31
#
_cell.length_a   1.000
_cell.length_b   1.000
_cell.length_c   1.000
_cell.angle_alpha   90.00
_cell.angle_beta   90.00
_cell.angle_gamma   90.00
#
_symmetry.space_group_name_H-M   'P 1'
#
loop_
_entity.id
_entity.type
_entity.pdbx_description
1 polymer ?
#
loop_
_entity_poly.entity_id
_entity_poly.type
_entity_poly.pdbx_seq_one_letter_code
_entity_poly.pdbx_strand_id
1 'polypeptide(L)'
;MRTIYLAGGCFWGLQKFFDQFDGVSETTVGYANGPDAPPTYEDVCADSGHAETVRIAYDETARSLEKLLDYYFMVIDPLSVNRQGNDCGVQYRTGIYYTHENQLDAIHTVFNREQRKAGAPLAIAVEPLRNFFPAEERHQKYLEKHPHGYCHIPRKYFSLAKDELKERIGALAYEVTQNGATERAFTGKYDDFFEKGLYVDVVSGEPLFTSLDKYNSGLILSRGKTAICKETGFI
;
A
#
# COMPACT_ATOMS: atom_id res chain seq x y z
N MET A 1 13.34 7.21 1.67
CA MET A 1 12.12 7.43 0.88
C MET A 1 12.42 7.28 -0.58
N ARG A 2 11.64 6.51 -1.30
CA ARG A 2 11.69 6.34 -2.76
C ARG A 2 10.34 6.69 -3.37
N THR A 3 10.29 6.83 -4.69
CA THR A 3 9.07 7.21 -5.40
C THR A 3 8.93 6.34 -6.65
N ILE A 4 7.70 5.88 -6.92
CA ILE A 4 7.29 5.21 -8.16
C ILE A 4 5.98 5.82 -8.66
N TYR A 5 5.73 5.79 -9.95
CA TYR A 5 4.54 6.31 -10.59
C TYR A 5 3.81 5.18 -11.32
N LEU A 6 2.54 4.96 -10.96
CA LEU A 6 1.75 3.86 -11.48
C LEU A 6 0.48 4.38 -12.15
N ALA A 7 0.30 4.02 -13.41
CA ALA A 7 -0.90 4.30 -14.19
C ALA A 7 -1.69 3.02 -14.42
N GLY A 8 -3.01 3.04 -14.26
CA GLY A 8 -3.82 1.82 -14.38
C GLY A 8 -5.30 2.08 -14.18
N GLY A 9 -5.94 2.74 -15.15
CA GLY A 9 -7.33 3.18 -15.07
C GLY A 9 -7.50 4.45 -14.25
N CYS A 10 -8.70 4.68 -13.75
CA CYS A 10 -9.00 5.85 -12.94
C CYS A 10 -8.11 5.93 -11.69
N PHE A 11 -7.36 7.01 -11.54
CA PHE A 11 -6.39 7.21 -10.47
C PHE A 11 -7.00 7.31 -9.06
N TRP A 12 -8.31 7.61 -8.92
CA TRP A 12 -8.97 7.64 -7.61
C TRP A 12 -8.94 6.27 -6.91
N GLY A 13 -9.18 5.20 -7.69
CA GLY A 13 -9.13 3.83 -7.19
C GLY A 13 -7.73 3.42 -6.79
N LEU A 14 -6.74 3.69 -7.64
CA LEU A 14 -5.34 3.38 -7.33
C LEU A 14 -4.84 4.15 -6.11
N GLN A 15 -5.15 5.46 -6.00
CA GLN A 15 -4.77 6.25 -4.82
C GLN A 15 -5.35 5.62 -3.55
N LYS A 16 -6.65 5.40 -3.49
CA LYS A 16 -7.32 4.78 -2.35
C LYS A 16 -6.76 3.41 -2.01
N PHE A 17 -6.40 2.64 -3.03
CA PHE A 17 -5.82 1.31 -2.85
C PHE A 17 -4.43 1.36 -2.23
N PHE A 18 -3.55 2.24 -2.70
CA PHE A 18 -2.18 2.33 -2.17
C PHE A 18 -2.09 3.02 -0.81
N ASP A 19 -3.01 3.92 -0.48
CA ASP A 19 -3.05 4.64 0.81
C ASP A 19 -3.23 3.73 2.02
N GLN A 20 -3.72 2.51 1.82
CA GLN A 20 -3.96 1.60 2.93
C GLN A 20 -2.70 0.90 3.47
N PHE A 21 -1.59 0.92 2.73
CA PHE A 21 -0.43 0.08 3.06
C PHE A 21 0.58 0.80 3.94
N ASP A 22 0.99 0.14 5.02
CA ASP A 22 2.15 0.55 5.81
C ASP A 22 3.38 0.62 4.90
N GLY A 23 4.22 1.64 5.11
CA GLY A 23 5.37 1.91 4.26
C GLY A 23 5.09 2.81 3.06
N VAL A 24 3.82 3.04 2.69
CA VAL A 24 3.42 4.13 1.80
C VAL A 24 3.20 5.39 2.63
N SER A 25 4.05 6.39 2.43
CA SER A 25 4.02 7.62 3.23
C SER A 25 3.15 8.70 2.64
N GLU A 26 3.03 8.72 1.31
CA GLU A 26 2.25 9.72 0.58
C GLU A 26 1.86 9.20 -0.79
N THR A 27 0.64 9.52 -1.23
CA THR A 27 0.22 9.37 -2.62
C THR A 27 -0.34 10.68 -3.16
N THR A 28 -0.07 10.94 -4.44
CA THR A 28 -0.59 12.11 -5.17
C THR A 28 -1.09 11.64 -6.53
N VAL A 29 -2.32 12.00 -6.90
CA VAL A 29 -2.82 11.74 -8.26
C VAL A 29 -2.45 12.86 -9.21
N GLY A 30 -2.22 12.52 -10.47
CA GLY A 30 -1.82 13.48 -11.49
C GLY A 30 -1.77 12.86 -12.88
N TYR A 31 -1.18 13.59 -13.79
CA TYR A 31 -1.10 13.30 -15.22
C TYR A 31 0.35 13.12 -15.62
N ALA A 32 0.70 11.97 -16.19
CA ALA A 32 2.08 11.64 -16.49
C ALA A 32 2.30 11.24 -17.95
N ASN A 33 3.56 11.35 -18.36
CA ASN A 33 4.10 10.85 -19.62
C ASN A 33 3.29 11.24 -20.87
N GLY A 34 2.75 12.46 -20.84
CA GLY A 34 2.17 13.14 -21.99
C GLY A 34 3.10 14.24 -22.55
N PRO A 35 2.55 15.22 -23.27
CA PRO A 35 3.25 16.43 -23.67
C PRO A 35 3.79 17.24 -22.47
N ASP A 36 4.79 18.09 -22.69
CA ASP A 36 5.45 18.85 -21.60
C ASP A 36 4.61 20.00 -21.01
N ALA A 37 3.46 20.31 -21.61
CA ALA A 37 2.57 21.32 -21.08
C ALA A 37 1.66 20.71 -20.00
N PRO A 38 1.45 21.40 -18.84
CA PRO A 38 0.55 20.94 -17.81
C PRO A 38 -0.90 20.93 -18.34
N PRO A 39 -1.58 19.77 -18.35
CA PRO A 39 -2.96 19.69 -18.81
C PRO A 39 -3.94 20.08 -17.71
N THR A 40 -5.13 20.48 -18.10
CA THR A 40 -6.34 20.44 -17.25
C THR A 40 -6.94 19.04 -17.29
N TYR A 41 -7.85 18.72 -16.36
CA TYR A 41 -8.59 17.47 -16.39
C TYR A 41 -9.40 17.32 -17.69
N GLU A 42 -10.00 18.42 -18.16
CA GLU A 42 -10.75 18.47 -19.40
C GLU A 42 -9.87 18.13 -20.63
N ASP A 43 -8.62 18.61 -20.65
CA ASP A 43 -7.65 18.27 -21.70
C ASP A 43 -7.32 16.76 -21.69
N VAL A 44 -7.15 16.18 -20.51
CA VAL A 44 -6.89 14.75 -20.34
C VAL A 44 -8.07 13.91 -20.83
N CYS A 45 -9.30 14.32 -20.50
CA CYS A 45 -10.52 13.69 -21.01
C CYS A 45 -10.68 13.83 -22.53
N ALA A 46 -10.14 14.90 -23.12
CA ALA A 46 -10.10 15.16 -24.55
C ALA A 46 -8.89 14.55 -25.27
N ASP A 47 -8.21 13.58 -24.65
CA ASP A 47 -7.07 12.84 -25.20
C ASP A 47 -5.79 13.69 -25.38
N SER A 48 -5.39 14.41 -24.35
CA SER A 48 -4.12 15.16 -24.32
C SER A 48 -2.87 14.25 -24.40
N GLY A 49 -3.03 12.93 -24.36
CA GLY A 49 -1.93 11.97 -24.38
C GLY A 49 -1.29 11.69 -23.01
N HIS A 50 -1.74 12.35 -21.94
CA HIS A 50 -1.31 12.03 -20.57
C HIS A 50 -2.01 10.78 -20.02
N ALA A 51 -1.34 10.08 -19.08
CA ALA A 51 -1.95 9.01 -18.31
C ALA A 51 -2.39 9.50 -16.94
N GLU A 52 -3.58 9.11 -16.49
CA GLU A 52 -3.96 9.19 -15.09
C GLU A 52 -3.03 8.30 -14.26
N THR A 53 -2.32 8.89 -13.31
CA THR A 53 -1.17 8.28 -12.65
C THR A 53 -1.18 8.60 -11.16
N VAL A 54 -0.80 7.65 -10.35
CA VAL A 54 -0.55 7.84 -8.92
C VAL A 54 0.95 7.88 -8.67
N ARG A 55 1.43 8.99 -8.11
CA ARG A 55 2.76 9.07 -7.50
C ARG A 55 2.67 8.42 -6.13
N ILE A 56 3.57 7.50 -5.83
CA ILE A 56 3.63 6.77 -4.56
C ILE A 56 5.00 7.00 -3.94
N ALA A 57 5.04 7.69 -2.80
CA ALA A 57 6.24 7.81 -1.97
C ALA A 57 6.22 6.70 -0.92
N TYR A 58 7.32 5.95 -0.82
CA TYR A 58 7.37 4.77 0.05
C TYR A 58 8.72 4.60 0.74
N ASP A 59 8.70 3.91 1.88
CA ASP A 59 9.87 3.43 2.59
C ASP A 59 10.20 2.01 2.14
N GLU A 60 11.31 1.84 1.42
CA GLU A 60 11.73 0.56 0.88
C GLU A 60 12.08 -0.46 1.97
N THR A 61 12.43 -0.01 3.18
CA THR A 61 12.71 -0.89 4.31
C THR A 61 11.44 -1.50 4.91
N ALA A 62 10.32 -0.79 4.82
CA ALA A 62 9.01 -1.24 5.28
C ALA A 62 8.24 -2.00 4.18
N ARG A 63 8.38 -1.55 2.92
CA ARG A 63 7.67 -2.12 1.76
C ARG A 63 8.52 -2.05 0.51
N SER A 64 8.96 -3.20 -0.01
CA SER A 64 9.79 -3.24 -1.22
C SER A 64 9.00 -2.84 -2.47
N LEU A 65 9.71 -2.39 -3.52
CA LEU A 65 9.10 -2.05 -4.81
C LEU A 65 8.40 -3.26 -5.43
N GLU A 66 8.99 -4.45 -5.34
CA GLU A 66 8.38 -5.69 -5.85
C GLU A 66 7.01 -5.93 -5.20
N LYS A 67 6.90 -5.72 -3.88
CA LYS A 67 5.63 -5.91 -3.17
C LYS A 67 4.58 -4.87 -3.59
N LEU A 68 4.98 -3.61 -3.82
CA LEU A 68 4.08 -2.59 -4.36
C LEU A 68 3.60 -2.95 -5.78
N LEU A 69 4.49 -3.48 -6.61
CA LEU A 69 4.14 -3.95 -7.95
C LEU A 69 3.23 -5.20 -7.90
N ASP A 70 3.43 -6.12 -6.95
CA ASP A 70 2.51 -7.24 -6.73
C ASP A 70 1.08 -6.73 -6.48
N TYR A 71 0.93 -5.73 -5.63
CA TYR A 71 -0.37 -5.11 -5.36
C TYR A 71 -0.94 -4.41 -6.60
N TYR A 72 -0.10 -3.70 -7.37
CA TYR A 72 -0.52 -3.06 -8.61
C TYR A 72 -1.13 -4.09 -9.58
N PHE A 73 -0.45 -5.21 -9.81
CA PHE A 73 -0.94 -6.28 -10.68
C PHE A 73 -2.20 -6.98 -10.18
N MET A 74 -2.51 -6.90 -8.88
CA MET A 74 -3.77 -7.46 -8.33
C MET A 74 -5.00 -6.65 -8.72
N VAL A 75 -4.85 -5.38 -9.05
CA VAL A 75 -5.98 -4.43 -9.22
C VAL A 75 -6.12 -3.88 -10.62
N ILE A 76 -5.24 -4.25 -11.54
CA ILE A 76 -5.32 -3.89 -12.97
C ILE A 76 -5.58 -5.12 -13.84
N ASP A 77 -6.10 -4.89 -15.04
CA ASP A 77 -6.03 -5.85 -16.15
C ASP A 77 -4.78 -5.57 -16.99
N PRO A 78 -3.73 -6.41 -16.88
CA PRO A 78 -2.47 -6.15 -17.54
C PRO A 78 -2.47 -6.40 -19.05
N LEU A 79 -3.54 -6.96 -19.61
CA LEU A 79 -3.69 -7.23 -21.04
C LEU A 79 -4.56 -6.18 -21.76
N SER A 80 -5.21 -5.31 -21.00
CA SER A 80 -6.15 -4.34 -21.55
C SER A 80 -5.43 -3.08 -22.04
N VAL A 81 -5.61 -2.74 -23.33
CA VAL A 81 -5.02 -1.55 -23.95
C VAL A 81 -5.93 -0.35 -23.76
N ASN A 82 -5.40 0.74 -23.20
CA ASN A 82 -6.12 2.01 -23.01
C ASN A 82 -7.49 1.84 -22.32
N ARG A 83 -7.59 0.87 -21.42
CA ARG A 83 -8.85 0.55 -20.75
C ARG A 83 -8.62 -0.15 -19.42
N GLN A 84 -9.43 0.19 -18.41
CA GLN A 84 -9.54 -0.57 -17.15
C GLN A 84 -11.01 -0.63 -16.73
N GLY A 85 -11.59 -1.83 -16.74
CA GLY A 85 -13.02 -2.00 -16.50
C GLY A 85 -13.88 -1.23 -17.53
N ASN A 86 -14.69 -0.29 -17.05
CA ASN A 86 -15.54 0.57 -17.90
C ASN A 86 -14.84 1.85 -18.38
N ASP A 87 -13.67 2.17 -17.81
CA ASP A 87 -12.91 3.37 -18.15
C ASP A 87 -12.14 3.11 -19.45
N CYS A 88 -12.46 3.84 -20.52
CA CYS A 88 -11.88 3.71 -21.85
C CYS A 88 -11.27 5.05 -22.29
N GLY A 89 -10.05 5.02 -22.79
CA GLY A 89 -9.29 6.17 -23.28
C GLY A 89 -7.81 6.02 -22.99
N VAL A 90 -6.98 6.78 -23.72
CA VAL A 90 -5.51 6.77 -23.56
C VAL A 90 -5.08 7.14 -22.13
N GLN A 91 -5.84 8.00 -21.48
CA GLN A 91 -5.60 8.39 -20.09
C GLN A 91 -5.69 7.23 -19.10
N TYR A 92 -6.41 6.16 -19.42
CA TYR A 92 -6.58 4.98 -18.58
C TYR A 92 -5.64 3.82 -18.94
N ARG A 93 -4.60 4.10 -19.74
CA ARG A 93 -3.56 3.10 -20.05
C ARG A 93 -2.81 2.66 -18.81
N THR A 94 -2.25 1.46 -18.84
CA THR A 94 -1.40 0.94 -17.79
C THR A 94 0.06 1.32 -18.01
N GLY A 95 0.75 1.68 -16.92
CA GLY A 95 2.15 2.07 -16.98
C GLY A 95 2.85 2.02 -15.63
N ILE A 96 4.13 1.68 -15.66
CA ILE A 96 5.07 1.75 -14.54
C ILE A 96 6.15 2.75 -14.96
N TYR A 97 6.14 3.95 -14.36
CA TYR A 97 7.07 5.01 -14.70
C TYR A 97 8.10 5.14 -13.59
N TYR A 98 9.34 4.79 -13.89
CA TYR A 98 10.44 4.80 -12.93
C TYR A 98 11.19 6.14 -12.94
N THR A 99 11.78 6.49 -11.79
CA THR A 99 12.59 7.73 -11.63
C THR A 99 14.08 7.46 -11.61
N HIS A 100 14.49 6.21 -11.34
CA HIS A 100 15.89 5.79 -11.26
C HIS A 100 16.06 4.40 -11.87
N GLU A 101 17.13 4.20 -12.60
CA GLU A 101 17.44 2.92 -13.27
C GLU A 101 17.57 1.74 -12.28
N ASN A 102 17.96 1.99 -11.04
CA ASN A 102 18.04 0.96 -10.02
C ASN A 102 16.68 0.35 -9.61
N GLN A 103 15.56 0.90 -10.09
CA GLN A 103 14.22 0.33 -9.94
C GLN A 103 13.93 -0.75 -10.99
N LEU A 104 14.69 -0.77 -12.09
CA LEU A 104 14.41 -1.65 -13.24
C LEU A 104 14.53 -3.14 -12.90
N ASP A 105 15.46 -3.52 -12.03
CA ASP A 105 15.62 -4.95 -11.65
C ASP A 105 14.37 -5.48 -10.96
N ALA A 106 13.82 -4.72 -10.01
CA ALA A 106 12.57 -5.05 -9.33
C ALA A 106 11.38 -5.05 -10.30
N ILE A 107 11.29 -4.03 -11.17
CA ILE A 107 10.23 -3.90 -12.17
C ILE A 107 10.27 -5.10 -13.13
N HIS A 108 11.43 -5.41 -13.70
CA HIS A 108 11.56 -6.53 -14.64
C HIS A 108 11.30 -7.88 -13.99
N THR A 109 11.69 -8.06 -12.72
CA THR A 109 11.43 -9.29 -11.97
C THR A 109 9.94 -9.56 -11.88
N VAL A 110 9.16 -8.57 -11.45
CA VAL A 110 7.71 -8.69 -11.31
C VAL A 110 7.03 -8.76 -12.69
N PHE A 111 7.39 -7.86 -13.60
CA PHE A 111 6.83 -7.80 -14.95
C PHE A 111 6.97 -9.15 -15.69
N ASN A 112 8.18 -9.73 -15.71
CA ASN A 112 8.44 -11.01 -16.37
C ASN A 112 7.69 -12.17 -15.71
N ARG A 113 7.51 -12.14 -14.40
CA ARG A 113 6.71 -13.13 -13.68
C ARG A 113 5.24 -13.02 -14.10
N GLU A 114 4.67 -11.82 -14.12
CA GLU A 114 3.27 -11.60 -14.47
C GLU A 114 3.01 -11.87 -15.96
N GLN A 115 3.96 -11.54 -16.84
CA GLN A 115 3.86 -11.89 -18.25
C GLN A 115 3.82 -13.42 -18.48
N ARG A 116 4.65 -14.18 -17.74
CA ARG A 116 4.58 -15.64 -17.80
C ARG A 116 3.25 -16.19 -17.30
N LYS A 117 2.67 -15.60 -16.25
CA LYS A 117 1.35 -15.99 -15.73
C LYS A 117 0.23 -15.68 -16.73
N ALA A 118 0.30 -14.53 -17.39
CA ALA A 118 -0.69 -14.12 -18.38
C ALA A 118 -0.62 -14.95 -19.68
N GLY A 119 0.54 -15.54 -20.01
CA GLY A 119 0.76 -16.29 -21.25
C GLY A 119 0.70 -15.45 -22.52
N ALA A 120 0.72 -14.12 -22.40
CA ALA A 120 0.62 -13.15 -23.49
C ALA A 120 1.45 -11.89 -23.16
N PRO A 121 1.83 -11.08 -24.16
CA PRO A 121 2.46 -9.79 -23.93
C PRO A 121 1.57 -8.88 -23.10
N LEU A 122 2.14 -8.26 -22.06
CA LEU A 122 1.41 -7.30 -21.24
C LEU A 122 1.28 -5.96 -21.95
N ALA A 123 0.13 -5.32 -21.81
CA ALA A 123 -0.16 -3.99 -22.35
C ALA A 123 0.30 -2.85 -21.40
N ILE A 124 1.37 -3.09 -20.65
CA ILE A 124 1.88 -2.14 -19.64
C ILE A 124 3.14 -1.48 -20.18
N ALA A 125 3.13 -0.15 -20.25
CA ALA A 125 4.34 0.62 -20.56
C ALA A 125 5.30 0.63 -19.35
N VAL A 126 6.56 0.22 -19.57
CA VAL A 126 7.64 0.40 -18.57
C VAL A 126 8.59 1.45 -19.14
N GLU A 127 8.53 2.66 -18.61
CA GLU A 127 9.21 3.82 -19.16
C GLU A 127 9.80 4.69 -18.06
N PRO A 128 10.86 5.49 -18.34
CA PRO A 128 11.25 6.57 -17.43
C PRO A 128 10.10 7.57 -17.28
N LEU A 129 9.97 8.13 -16.10
CA LEU A 129 9.08 9.26 -15.89
C LEU A 129 9.64 10.47 -16.66
N ARG A 130 8.88 10.99 -17.64
CA ARG A 130 9.23 12.18 -18.40
C ARG A 130 8.72 13.47 -17.77
N ASN A 131 7.45 13.44 -17.35
CA ASN A 131 6.79 14.53 -16.65
C ASN A 131 5.68 13.99 -15.76
N PHE A 132 5.33 14.78 -14.74
CA PHE A 132 4.17 14.53 -13.87
C PHE A 132 3.60 15.86 -13.40
N PHE A 133 2.34 16.09 -13.67
CA PHE A 133 1.59 17.26 -13.25
C PHE A 133 0.54 16.81 -12.22
N PRO A 134 0.63 17.27 -10.95
CA PRO A 134 -0.39 16.96 -9.96
C PRO A 134 -1.79 17.39 -10.46
N ALA A 135 -2.76 16.51 -10.31
CA ALA A 135 -4.14 16.82 -10.61
C ALA A 135 -4.71 17.83 -9.59
N GLU A 136 -5.79 18.49 -9.96
CA GLU A 136 -6.47 19.49 -9.17
C GLU A 136 -6.90 18.92 -7.79
N GLU A 137 -6.95 19.77 -6.77
CA GLU A 137 -7.23 19.37 -5.38
C GLU A 137 -8.54 18.57 -5.22
N ARG A 138 -9.52 18.82 -6.08
CA ARG A 138 -10.78 18.05 -6.11
C ARG A 138 -10.60 16.57 -6.39
N HIS A 139 -9.51 16.18 -7.06
CA HIS A 139 -9.18 14.79 -7.38
C HIS A 139 -8.31 14.11 -6.30
N GLN A 140 -7.59 14.88 -5.48
CA GLN A 140 -6.77 14.32 -4.42
C GLN A 140 -7.64 13.68 -3.34
N LYS A 141 -7.34 12.42 -2.98
CA LYS A 141 -8.09 11.65 -1.98
C LYS A 141 -9.60 11.61 -2.24
N TYR A 142 -9.98 11.55 -3.53
CA TYR A 142 -11.39 11.65 -3.94
C TYR A 142 -12.29 10.62 -3.25
N LEU A 143 -11.87 9.34 -3.19
CA LEU A 143 -12.67 8.28 -2.56
C LEU A 143 -12.66 8.30 -1.02
N GLU A 144 -11.85 9.14 -0.38
CA GLU A 144 -11.98 9.46 1.05
C GLU A 144 -13.07 10.49 1.27
N LYS A 145 -13.06 11.55 0.44
CA LYS A 145 -14.07 12.62 0.44
C LYS A 145 -15.44 12.10 -0.04
N HIS A 146 -15.45 11.11 -0.94
CA HIS A 146 -16.64 10.52 -1.57
C HIS A 146 -16.63 8.98 -1.49
N PRO A 147 -16.91 8.35 -0.35
CA PRO A 147 -16.79 6.88 -0.14
C PRO A 147 -17.65 6.02 -1.07
N HIS A 148 -18.72 6.60 -1.64
CA HIS A 148 -19.61 5.93 -2.60
C HIS A 148 -19.32 6.31 -4.06
N GLY A 149 -18.26 7.08 -4.30
CA GLY A 149 -17.83 7.46 -5.65
C GLY A 149 -17.52 6.25 -6.53
N TYR A 150 -17.50 6.51 -7.84
CA TYR A 150 -17.16 5.48 -8.83
C TYR A 150 -15.72 4.99 -8.63
N CYS A 151 -15.54 3.66 -8.76
CA CYS A 151 -14.24 3.01 -8.76
C CYS A 151 -14.30 1.70 -9.56
N HIS A 152 -13.33 1.48 -10.45
CA HIS A 152 -13.19 0.23 -11.20
C HIS A 152 -12.58 -0.90 -10.34
N ILE A 153 -11.84 -0.56 -9.26
CA ILE A 153 -11.24 -1.55 -8.35
C ILE A 153 -12.32 -2.09 -7.42
N PRO A 154 -12.48 -3.43 -7.32
CA PRO A 154 -13.43 -4.05 -6.41
C PRO A 154 -13.17 -3.68 -4.94
N ARG A 155 -14.22 -3.33 -4.21
CA ARG A 155 -14.14 -2.85 -2.81
C ARG A 155 -13.41 -3.78 -1.85
N LYS A 156 -13.42 -5.09 -2.11
CA LYS A 156 -12.69 -6.08 -1.30
C LYS A 156 -11.18 -5.80 -1.19
N TYR A 157 -10.60 -5.13 -2.18
CA TYR A 157 -9.17 -4.81 -2.14
C TYR A 157 -8.83 -3.62 -1.23
N PHE A 158 -9.81 -2.83 -0.82
CA PHE A 158 -9.57 -1.69 0.10
C PHE A 158 -9.46 -2.09 1.58
N SER A 159 -9.57 -3.38 1.90
CA SER A 159 -9.28 -3.93 3.23
C SER A 159 -8.05 -4.82 3.26
N LEU A 160 -7.31 -4.94 2.16
CA LEU A 160 -6.21 -5.90 2.02
C LEU A 160 -5.13 -5.72 3.09
N ALA A 161 -4.74 -4.48 3.41
CA ALA A 161 -3.75 -4.21 4.46
C ALA A 161 -4.24 -4.63 5.86
N LYS A 162 -5.53 -4.48 6.14
CA LYS A 162 -6.16 -4.95 7.39
C LYS A 162 -6.16 -6.47 7.46
N ASP A 163 -6.47 -7.12 6.35
CA ASP A 163 -6.50 -8.58 6.26
C ASP A 163 -5.09 -9.15 6.42
N GLU A 164 -4.08 -8.57 5.77
CA GLU A 164 -2.66 -8.93 5.94
C GLU A 164 -2.19 -8.72 7.40
N LEU A 165 -2.57 -7.61 8.04
CA LEU A 165 -2.25 -7.36 9.45
C LEU A 165 -2.88 -8.43 10.33
N LYS A 166 -4.16 -8.74 10.12
CA LYS A 166 -4.90 -9.74 10.90
C LYS A 166 -4.30 -11.15 10.73
N GLU A 167 -3.87 -11.52 9.53
CA GLU A 167 -3.15 -12.77 9.28
C GLU A 167 -1.79 -12.80 10.00
N ARG A 168 -1.05 -11.70 9.99
CA ARG A 168 0.28 -11.59 10.59
C ARG A 168 0.26 -11.68 12.11
N ILE A 169 -0.65 -10.99 12.79
CA ILE A 169 -0.69 -10.90 14.26
C ILE A 169 -1.73 -11.80 14.93
N GLY A 170 -2.65 -12.37 14.16
CA GLY A 170 -3.78 -13.17 14.64
C GLY A 170 -5.02 -12.35 15.01
N ALA A 171 -6.16 -13.01 14.98
CA ALA A 171 -7.46 -12.35 15.14
C ALA A 171 -7.60 -11.61 16.48
N LEU A 172 -7.21 -12.24 17.60
CA LEU A 172 -7.33 -11.63 18.93
C LEU A 172 -6.44 -10.39 19.07
N ALA A 173 -5.16 -10.48 18.68
CA ALA A 173 -4.25 -9.35 18.72
C ALA A 173 -4.74 -8.21 17.81
N TYR A 174 -5.31 -8.52 16.66
CA TYR A 174 -5.93 -7.53 15.78
C TYR A 174 -7.11 -6.81 16.46
N GLU A 175 -8.02 -7.54 17.08
CA GLU A 175 -9.17 -6.93 17.79
C GLU A 175 -8.72 -6.04 18.96
N VAL A 176 -7.70 -6.47 19.71
CA VAL A 176 -7.15 -5.68 20.83
C VAL A 176 -6.45 -4.41 20.33
N THR A 177 -5.61 -4.51 19.28
CA THR A 177 -4.78 -3.40 18.83
C THR A 177 -5.53 -2.40 17.93
N GLN A 178 -6.50 -2.88 17.14
CA GLN A 178 -7.19 -2.06 16.13
C GLN A 178 -8.61 -1.66 16.54
N ASN A 179 -9.31 -2.53 17.29
CA ASN A 179 -10.72 -2.33 17.62
C ASN A 179 -10.96 -2.07 19.12
N GLY A 180 -9.89 -1.93 19.93
CA GLY A 180 -10.00 -1.61 21.36
C GLY A 180 -10.59 -2.74 22.21
N ALA A 181 -10.59 -3.98 21.72
CA ALA A 181 -10.98 -5.14 22.50
C ALA A 181 -10.00 -5.40 23.65
N THR A 182 -10.38 -6.27 24.58
CA THR A 182 -9.54 -6.67 25.71
C THR A 182 -9.44 -8.21 25.74
N GLU A 183 -8.26 -8.73 26.00
CA GLU A 183 -8.07 -10.15 26.24
C GLU A 183 -8.80 -10.56 27.52
N ARG A 184 -9.25 -11.81 27.57
CA ARG A 184 -9.83 -12.37 28.79
C ARG A 184 -8.76 -12.37 29.88
N ALA A 185 -9.16 -12.01 31.12
CA ALA A 185 -8.26 -11.98 32.28
C ALA A 185 -7.49 -13.28 32.45
N PHE A 186 -6.19 -13.19 32.73
CA PHE A 186 -5.29 -14.32 33.02
C PHE A 186 -5.18 -15.37 31.90
N THR A 187 -5.44 -15.01 30.66
CA THR A 187 -5.30 -15.91 29.49
C THR A 187 -4.28 -15.45 28.49
N GLY A 188 -3.66 -14.29 28.68
CA GLY A 188 -2.64 -13.75 27.79
C GLY A 188 -1.38 -14.62 27.82
N LYS A 189 -0.77 -14.86 26.66
CA LYS A 189 0.47 -15.67 26.49
C LYS A 189 1.61 -15.22 27.43
N TYR A 190 1.63 -13.95 27.78
CA TYR A 190 2.70 -13.33 28.56
C TYR A 190 2.28 -12.97 29.99
N ASP A 191 1.11 -13.41 30.45
CA ASP A 191 0.61 -13.12 31.81
C ASP A 191 1.60 -13.63 32.87
N ASP A 192 1.95 -14.91 32.82
CA ASP A 192 2.90 -15.56 33.73
C ASP A 192 4.33 -15.67 33.16
N PHE A 193 4.66 -14.93 32.12
CA PHE A 193 5.98 -14.97 31.48
C PHE A 193 6.90 -13.91 32.06
N PHE A 194 7.94 -14.33 32.81
CA PHE A 194 8.91 -13.45 33.50
C PHE A 194 10.37 -13.67 33.04
N GLU A 195 10.59 -14.34 31.93
CA GLU A 195 11.93 -14.49 31.39
C GLU A 195 12.51 -13.14 30.90
N LYS A 196 13.86 -13.07 30.87
CA LYS A 196 14.54 -11.85 30.45
C LYS A 196 14.24 -11.56 28.96
N GLY A 197 13.77 -10.34 28.68
CA GLY A 197 13.48 -9.95 27.32
C GLY A 197 12.98 -8.52 27.20
N LEU A 198 12.75 -8.12 25.95
CA LEU A 198 12.17 -6.84 25.56
C LEU A 198 10.75 -7.07 25.08
N TYR A 199 9.79 -6.40 25.68
CA TYR A 199 8.41 -6.38 25.18
C TYR A 199 8.27 -5.32 24.11
N VAL A 200 7.75 -5.71 22.95
CA VAL A 200 7.56 -4.84 21.80
C VAL A 200 6.10 -4.84 21.36
N ASP A 201 5.67 -3.76 20.73
CA ASP A 201 4.35 -3.68 20.12
C ASP A 201 4.23 -4.72 18.99
N VAL A 202 3.15 -5.49 18.98
CA VAL A 202 2.97 -6.60 18.03
C VAL A 202 2.76 -6.11 16.59
N VAL A 203 2.27 -4.89 16.43
CA VAL A 203 1.99 -4.26 15.12
C VAL A 203 3.23 -3.58 14.57
N SER A 204 3.83 -2.66 15.33
CA SER A 204 4.96 -1.82 14.88
C SER A 204 6.33 -2.43 15.18
N GLY A 205 6.43 -3.31 16.18
CA GLY A 205 7.70 -3.83 16.68
C GLY A 205 8.47 -2.85 17.57
N GLU A 206 7.88 -1.68 17.88
CA GLU A 206 8.51 -0.70 18.74
C GLU A 206 8.72 -1.21 20.16
N PRO A 207 9.86 -0.88 20.82
CA PRO A 207 10.10 -1.22 22.22
C PRO A 207 9.05 -0.57 23.13
N LEU A 208 8.45 -1.35 24.02
CA LEU A 208 7.48 -0.87 25.01
C LEU A 208 8.11 -0.81 26.41
N PHE A 209 8.66 -1.93 26.89
CA PHE A 209 9.29 -2.05 28.20
C PHE A 209 10.16 -3.32 28.27
N THR A 210 11.02 -3.40 29.28
CA THR A 210 11.85 -4.59 29.53
C THR A 210 11.16 -5.54 30.52
N SER A 211 11.64 -6.78 30.61
CA SER A 211 11.17 -7.73 31.62
C SER A 211 11.41 -7.27 33.05
N LEU A 212 12.34 -6.32 33.27
CA LEU A 212 12.63 -5.74 34.58
C LEU A 212 11.53 -4.75 35.03
N ASP A 213 10.78 -4.21 34.08
CA ASP A 213 9.68 -3.29 34.34
C ASP A 213 8.36 -4.03 34.60
N LYS A 214 8.35 -5.35 34.36
CA LYS A 214 7.17 -6.19 34.59
C LYS A 214 7.06 -6.57 36.05
N TYR A 215 5.89 -6.37 36.63
CA TYR A 215 5.58 -6.80 37.99
C TYR A 215 4.24 -7.54 38.04
N ASN A 216 4.08 -8.44 38.99
CA ASN A 216 2.82 -9.12 39.22
C ASN A 216 1.90 -8.22 40.04
N SER A 217 0.99 -7.52 39.39
CA SER A 217 0.08 -6.57 40.05
C SER A 217 -1.19 -7.22 40.60
N GLY A 218 -1.48 -8.48 40.22
CA GLY A 218 -2.80 -9.09 40.45
C GLY A 218 -3.96 -8.36 39.75
N LEU A 219 -3.66 -7.35 38.92
CA LEU A 219 -4.61 -6.52 38.19
C LEU A 219 -4.37 -6.64 36.68
N ILE A 220 -5.48 -6.62 35.95
CA ILE A 220 -5.46 -6.63 34.49
C ILE A 220 -5.07 -5.23 34.00
N LEU A 221 -3.90 -5.08 33.39
CA LEU A 221 -3.51 -3.88 32.67
C LEU A 221 -3.36 -4.21 31.19
N SER A 222 -4.41 -3.98 30.41
CA SER A 222 -4.29 -3.81 28.97
C SER A 222 -5.42 -2.96 28.42
N ARG A 223 -5.21 -1.68 28.30
CA ARG A 223 -5.93 -0.86 27.33
C ARG A 223 -4.98 -0.53 26.18
N GLY A 224 -5.16 -1.19 25.04
CA GLY A 224 -4.73 -0.68 23.75
C GLY A 224 -3.35 -1.06 23.22
N LYS A 225 -2.54 -1.91 23.90
CA LYS A 225 -1.27 -2.42 23.33
C LYS A 225 -1.07 -3.88 23.69
N THR A 226 -1.09 -4.75 22.69
CA THR A 226 -0.69 -6.15 22.85
C THR A 226 0.81 -6.24 22.66
N ALA A 227 1.53 -6.63 23.70
CA ALA A 227 2.98 -6.81 23.68
C ALA A 227 3.35 -8.25 23.29
N ILE A 228 4.42 -8.42 22.54
CA ILE A 228 5.12 -9.69 22.37
C ILE A 228 6.52 -9.56 22.98
N CYS A 229 6.98 -10.61 23.66
CA CYS A 229 8.35 -10.67 24.12
C CYS A 229 9.26 -11.15 22.97
N LYS A 230 10.27 -10.35 22.61
CA LYS A 230 11.39 -10.83 21.78
C LYS A 230 12.52 -11.24 22.71
N GLU A 231 12.97 -12.48 22.58
CA GLU A 231 14.24 -12.91 23.19
C GLU A 231 15.35 -12.06 22.56
N THR A 232 15.92 -11.17 23.33
CA THR A 232 17.16 -10.50 22.91
C THR A 232 18.31 -11.42 23.24
N GLY A 233 18.88 -12.05 22.21
CA GLY A 233 20.25 -12.54 22.34
C GLY A 233 21.14 -11.34 22.64
N PHE A 234 21.69 -11.28 23.84
CA PHE A 234 22.72 -10.30 24.16
C PHE A 234 23.97 -10.62 23.33
N ILE A 235 24.44 -9.65 22.55
CA ILE A 235 25.81 -9.57 22.05
C ILE A 235 26.66 -8.98 23.15
#